data_59e976dad60464a8c8b8751c7bd5d1db
#
_entry.id   59e976dad60464a8c8b8751c7bd5d1db
#
_cell.length_a   1.000
_cell.length_b   1.000
_cell.length_c   1.000
_cell.angle_alpha   90.00
_cell.angle_beta   90.00
_cell.angle_gamma   90.00
#
_symmetry.space_group_name_H-M   'P 1'
#
loop_
_entity.id
_entity.type
_entity.pdbx_description
1 polymer ?
#
loop_
_entity_poly.entity_id
_entity_poly.type
_entity_poly.pdbx_seq_one_letter_code
_entity_poly.pdbx_strand_id
1 'polypeptide(L)'
;TYNDLYLDLRQRLRKAGVEAAQLEARELICHASGKSQEEFLKDSRLYAPSPVEEQLAVDVQRRLAGEPVAYIIGEWNFYGLPLTVTPAVLIPRPDTEIIAARAIELAKAAGPHGRVLDLCTGSGCIGLAVAKHAENCRVVLGDLSEDALRVCRQNARQNGLTARTTILTVDALQLPTHFLGDFNV
;
A
#
# COMPACT_ATOMS: atom_id res chain seq x y z
N THR A 1 -12.59 -8.00 26.41
CA THR A 1 -12.39 -6.60 25.93
C THR A 1 -11.49 -6.55 24.70
N TYR A 2 -11.41 -5.39 24.04
CA TYR A 2 -10.46 -5.19 22.92
C TYR A 2 -9.01 -5.46 23.35
N ASN A 3 -8.65 -5.10 24.57
CA ASN A 3 -7.31 -5.39 25.08
C ASN A 3 -7.06 -6.89 25.25
N ASP A 4 -8.04 -7.66 25.70
CA ASP A 4 -7.90 -9.10 25.86
C ASP A 4 -7.74 -9.79 24.49
N LEU A 5 -8.55 -9.38 23.50
CA LEU A 5 -8.41 -9.84 22.11
C LEU A 5 -7.02 -9.55 21.55
N TYR A 6 -6.50 -8.34 21.79
CA TYR A 6 -5.16 -7.95 21.36
C TYR A 6 -4.07 -8.81 22.02
N LEU A 7 -4.15 -9.06 23.33
CA LEU A 7 -3.15 -9.84 24.04
C LEU A 7 -3.16 -11.31 23.58
N ASP A 8 -4.34 -11.90 23.41
CA ASP A 8 -4.51 -13.25 22.88
C ASP A 8 -3.94 -13.36 21.46
N LEU A 9 -4.38 -12.47 20.57
CA LEU A 9 -3.93 -12.48 19.17
C LEU A 9 -2.40 -12.31 19.07
N ARG A 10 -1.84 -11.34 19.78
CA ARG A 10 -0.38 -11.13 19.81
C ARG A 10 0.36 -12.40 20.27
N GLN A 11 -0.16 -13.10 21.27
CA GLN A 11 0.44 -14.36 21.75
C GLN A 11 0.35 -15.46 20.69
N ARG A 12 -0.79 -15.60 20.01
CA ARG A 12 -1.00 -16.59 18.93
C ARG A 12 -0.06 -16.34 17.76
N LEU A 13 0.07 -15.10 17.31
CA LEU A 13 0.99 -14.72 16.24
C LEU A 13 2.45 -14.98 16.62
N ARG A 14 2.86 -14.66 17.85
CA ARG A 14 4.21 -14.99 18.35
C ARG A 14 4.49 -16.48 18.35
N LYS A 15 3.55 -17.30 18.81
CA LYS A 15 3.68 -18.75 18.79
C LYS A 15 3.80 -19.32 17.38
N ALA A 16 3.19 -18.65 16.39
CA ALA A 16 3.29 -18.99 14.98
C ALA A 16 4.57 -18.44 14.30
N GLY A 17 5.49 -17.80 15.04
CA GLY A 17 6.74 -17.30 14.52
C GLY A 17 6.64 -15.95 13.77
N VAL A 18 5.54 -15.20 13.95
CA VAL A 18 5.38 -13.88 13.34
C VAL A 18 6.24 -12.87 14.09
N GLU A 19 7.26 -12.32 13.44
CA GLU A 19 8.19 -11.35 14.04
C GLU A 19 7.49 -10.06 14.47
N ALA A 20 6.65 -9.50 13.59
CA ALA A 20 5.91 -8.27 13.84
C ALA A 20 4.57 -8.49 14.57
N ALA A 21 4.45 -9.54 15.39
CA ALA A 21 3.20 -9.97 16.03
C ALA A 21 2.46 -8.85 16.80
N GLN A 22 3.19 -7.89 17.37
CA GLN A 22 2.59 -6.75 18.07
C GLN A 22 1.90 -5.76 17.11
N LEU A 23 2.56 -5.45 16.02
CA LEU A 23 2.03 -4.57 14.97
C LEU A 23 0.84 -5.24 14.29
N GLU A 24 1.03 -6.47 13.81
CA GLU A 24 0.00 -7.19 13.06
C GLU A 24 -1.26 -7.47 13.88
N ALA A 25 -1.13 -7.78 15.17
CA ALA A 25 -2.28 -7.94 16.05
C ALA A 25 -3.12 -6.66 16.15
N ARG A 26 -2.47 -5.50 16.23
CA ARG A 26 -3.17 -4.22 16.28
C ARG A 26 -3.85 -3.90 14.94
N GLU A 27 -3.13 -4.09 13.84
CA GLU A 27 -3.68 -3.85 12.51
C GLU A 27 -4.93 -4.72 12.23
N LEU A 28 -4.89 -6.00 12.56
CA LEU A 28 -6.03 -6.90 12.38
C LEU A 28 -7.25 -6.51 13.25
N ILE A 29 -7.02 -6.07 14.48
CA ILE A 29 -8.13 -5.61 15.34
C ILE A 29 -8.71 -4.29 14.81
N CYS A 30 -7.87 -3.36 14.40
CA CYS A 30 -8.32 -2.11 13.80
C CYS A 30 -9.13 -2.39 12.52
N HIS A 31 -8.66 -3.30 11.67
CA HIS A 31 -9.37 -3.72 10.47
C HIS A 31 -10.74 -4.33 10.80
N ALA A 32 -10.79 -5.34 11.67
CA ALA A 32 -12.03 -6.03 12.02
C ALA A 32 -13.06 -5.10 12.68
N SER A 33 -12.60 -4.09 13.42
CA SER A 33 -13.48 -3.16 14.14
C SER A 33 -13.78 -1.87 13.39
N GLY A 34 -13.09 -1.58 12.28
CA GLY A 34 -13.17 -0.30 11.58
C GLY A 34 -12.63 0.89 12.38
N LYS A 35 -11.89 0.63 13.48
CA LYS A 35 -11.34 1.67 14.34
C LYS A 35 -9.93 2.09 13.89
N SER A 36 -9.65 3.38 14.06
CA SER A 36 -8.27 3.86 14.04
C SER A 36 -7.47 3.33 15.23
N GLN A 37 -6.14 3.41 15.17
CA GLN A 37 -5.28 3.03 16.28
C GLN A 37 -5.55 3.85 17.56
N GLU A 38 -5.88 5.14 17.41
CA GLU A 38 -6.23 6.02 18.52
C GLU A 38 -7.55 5.59 19.17
N GLU A 39 -8.57 5.29 18.37
CA GLU A 39 -9.87 4.80 18.86
C GLU A 39 -9.73 3.45 19.54
N PHE A 40 -8.94 2.53 18.98
CA PHE A 40 -8.63 1.24 19.60
C PHE A 40 -7.98 1.42 20.97
N LEU A 41 -7.00 2.31 21.12
CA LEU A 41 -6.35 2.57 22.41
C LEU A 41 -7.32 3.18 23.43
N LYS A 42 -8.15 4.13 23.01
CA LYS A 42 -9.17 4.76 23.84
C LYS A 42 -10.20 3.75 24.33
N ASP A 43 -10.65 2.88 23.44
CA ASP A 43 -11.73 1.91 23.70
C ASP A 43 -11.22 0.55 24.18
N SER A 44 -9.94 0.42 24.49
CA SER A 44 -9.25 -0.84 24.82
C SER A 44 -9.92 -1.64 25.95
N ARG A 45 -10.61 -0.96 26.87
CA ARG A 45 -11.32 -1.59 28.01
C ARG A 45 -12.77 -1.95 27.68
N LEU A 46 -13.30 -1.52 26.55
CA LEU A 46 -14.65 -1.86 26.14
C LEU A 46 -14.71 -3.30 25.58
N TYR A 47 -15.89 -3.90 25.62
CA TYR A 47 -16.13 -5.18 24.97
C TYR A 47 -16.29 -4.99 23.47
N ALA A 48 -15.66 -5.89 22.69
CA ALA A 48 -15.86 -5.94 21.26
C ALA A 48 -17.25 -6.53 20.95
N PRO A 49 -17.99 -5.98 19.97
CA PRO A 49 -19.21 -6.61 19.48
C PRO A 49 -18.95 -7.96 18.80
N SER A 50 -19.89 -8.91 18.87
CA SER A 50 -19.74 -10.23 18.24
C SER A 50 -19.31 -10.19 16.75
N PRO A 51 -19.83 -9.29 15.89
CA PRO A 51 -19.39 -9.22 14.50
C PRO A 51 -17.90 -8.90 14.35
N VAL A 52 -17.33 -8.13 15.27
CA VAL A 52 -15.87 -7.82 15.29
C VAL A 52 -15.06 -9.05 15.66
N GLU A 53 -15.52 -9.81 16.65
CA GLU A 53 -14.85 -11.06 17.05
C GLU A 53 -14.92 -12.12 15.93
N GLU A 54 -16.04 -12.22 15.24
CA GLU A 54 -16.23 -13.12 14.10
C GLU A 54 -15.30 -12.74 12.93
N GLN A 55 -15.26 -11.46 12.55
CA GLN A 55 -14.35 -10.99 11.50
C GLN A 55 -12.90 -11.21 11.87
N LEU A 56 -12.54 -10.88 13.11
CA LEU A 56 -11.17 -11.08 13.61
C LEU A 56 -10.77 -12.56 13.58
N ALA A 57 -11.68 -13.47 13.91
CA ALA A 57 -11.41 -14.90 13.85
C ALA A 57 -11.08 -15.37 12.42
N VAL A 58 -11.80 -14.86 11.41
CA VAL A 58 -11.53 -15.13 9.98
C VAL A 58 -10.16 -14.59 9.58
N ASP A 59 -9.87 -13.33 9.92
CA ASP A 59 -8.62 -12.68 9.56
C ASP A 59 -7.40 -13.37 10.19
N VAL A 60 -7.53 -13.81 11.44
CA VAL A 60 -6.50 -14.56 12.16
C VAL A 60 -6.26 -15.93 11.52
N GLN A 61 -7.30 -16.62 11.07
CA GLN A 61 -7.14 -17.90 10.36
C GLN A 61 -6.36 -17.71 9.05
N ARG A 62 -6.70 -16.69 8.26
CA ARG A 62 -5.98 -16.34 7.03
C ARG A 62 -4.51 -16.04 7.34
N ARG A 63 -4.25 -15.23 8.36
CA ARG A 63 -2.89 -14.86 8.75
C ARG A 63 -2.06 -16.07 9.21
N LEU A 64 -2.64 -16.96 10.02
CA LEU A 64 -1.98 -18.18 10.48
C LEU A 64 -1.77 -19.23 9.38
N ALA A 65 -2.56 -19.15 8.30
CA ALA A 65 -2.37 -19.92 7.08
C ALA A 65 -1.23 -19.36 6.19
N GLY A 66 -0.58 -18.25 6.60
CA GLY A 66 0.56 -17.65 5.91
C GLY A 66 0.22 -16.43 5.03
N GLU A 67 -1.05 -16.01 4.96
CA GLU A 67 -1.42 -14.84 4.19
C GLU A 67 -0.86 -13.56 4.83
N PRO A 68 -0.19 -12.68 4.05
CA PRO A 68 0.33 -11.40 4.57
C PRO A 68 -0.78 -10.50 5.13
N VAL A 69 -0.52 -9.86 6.27
CA VAL A 69 -1.50 -8.96 6.92
C VAL A 69 -2.01 -7.86 5.99
N ALA A 70 -1.16 -7.31 5.13
CA ALA A 70 -1.54 -6.28 4.18
C ALA A 70 -2.59 -6.75 3.16
N TYR A 71 -2.54 -8.01 2.72
CA TYR A 71 -3.56 -8.57 1.82
C TYR A 71 -4.86 -8.90 2.56
N ILE A 72 -4.78 -9.24 3.83
CA ILE A 72 -5.98 -9.46 4.67
C ILE A 72 -6.74 -8.16 4.85
N ILE A 73 -6.02 -7.08 5.15
CA ILE A 73 -6.57 -5.73 5.35
C ILE A 73 -6.97 -5.11 4.00
N GLY A 74 -6.24 -5.42 2.92
CA GLY A 74 -6.47 -4.86 1.58
C GLY A 74 -5.91 -3.45 1.40
N GLU A 75 -5.26 -2.89 2.43
CA GLU A 75 -4.67 -1.55 2.41
C GLU A 75 -3.29 -1.55 3.07
N TRP A 76 -2.38 -0.72 2.54
CA TRP A 76 -1.05 -0.53 3.09
C TRP A 76 -0.57 0.90 2.91
N ASN A 77 0.04 1.47 3.94
CA ASN A 77 0.61 2.81 3.86
C ASN A 77 2.01 2.78 3.24
N PHE A 78 2.26 3.68 2.28
CA PHE A 78 3.58 3.88 1.70
C PHE A 78 3.79 5.37 1.46
N TYR A 79 4.86 5.91 2.01
CA TYR A 79 5.25 7.33 1.89
C TYR A 79 4.10 8.30 2.19
N GLY A 80 3.29 7.98 3.21
CA GLY A 80 2.13 8.75 3.61
C GLY A 80 0.88 8.60 2.72
N LEU A 81 0.90 7.69 1.75
CA LEU A 81 -0.23 7.38 0.89
C LEU A 81 -0.91 6.07 1.34
N PRO A 82 -2.22 6.06 1.60
CA PRO A 82 -2.97 4.81 1.70
C PRO A 82 -3.10 4.18 0.33
N LEU A 83 -2.63 2.95 0.19
CA LEU A 83 -2.66 2.20 -1.06
C LEU A 83 -3.45 0.92 -0.89
N THR A 84 -4.39 0.66 -1.77
CA THR A 84 -4.99 -0.67 -1.94
C THR A 84 -3.90 -1.65 -2.36
N VAL A 85 -3.84 -2.79 -1.71
CA VAL A 85 -2.95 -3.90 -2.07
C VAL A 85 -3.73 -5.20 -2.15
N THR A 86 -3.41 -6.01 -3.16
CA THR A 86 -3.99 -7.32 -3.39
C THR A 86 -2.90 -8.30 -3.83
N PRO A 87 -3.14 -9.61 -3.89
CA PRO A 87 -2.16 -10.56 -4.43
C PRO A 87 -1.69 -10.28 -5.87
N ALA A 88 -2.32 -9.36 -6.59
CA ALA A 88 -1.90 -8.92 -7.92
C ALA A 88 -0.66 -8.01 -7.90
N VAL A 89 -0.29 -7.45 -6.75
CA VAL A 89 0.83 -6.50 -6.60
C VAL A 89 1.72 -6.86 -5.42
N LEU A 90 2.99 -6.53 -5.52
CA LEU A 90 3.88 -6.64 -4.37
C LEU A 90 3.48 -5.63 -3.29
N ILE A 91 3.45 -6.07 -2.02
CA ILE A 91 3.28 -5.18 -0.87
C ILE A 91 4.48 -4.22 -0.81
N PRO A 92 4.26 -2.90 -0.85
CA PRO A 92 5.36 -1.94 -0.78
C PRO A 92 6.23 -2.16 0.47
N ARG A 93 7.56 -2.16 0.28
CA ARG A 93 8.51 -2.37 1.36
C ARG A 93 9.02 -1.03 1.89
N PRO A 94 9.30 -0.90 3.20
CA PRO A 94 9.84 0.34 3.79
C PRO A 94 11.12 0.83 3.09
N ASP A 95 12.03 -0.08 2.73
CA ASP A 95 13.28 0.26 2.04
C ASP A 95 13.05 0.94 0.68
N THR A 96 11.90 0.68 0.05
CA THR A 96 11.50 1.30 -1.22
C THR A 96 11.19 2.80 -1.06
N GLU A 97 10.89 3.25 0.15
CA GLU A 97 10.68 4.69 0.43
C GLU A 97 11.95 5.53 0.19
N ILE A 98 13.13 4.93 0.33
CA ILE A 98 14.40 5.59 0.00
C ILE A 98 14.46 5.91 -1.49
N ILE A 99 14.03 4.97 -2.33
CA ILE A 99 13.97 5.16 -3.79
C ILE A 99 12.91 6.21 -4.14
N ALA A 100 11.74 6.15 -3.51
CA ALA A 100 10.68 7.14 -3.71
C ALA A 100 11.17 8.56 -3.34
N ALA A 101 11.85 8.72 -2.20
CA ALA A 101 12.43 10.00 -1.77
C ALA A 101 13.40 10.54 -2.82
N ARG A 102 14.30 9.70 -3.33
CA ARG A 102 15.25 10.11 -4.36
C ARG A 102 14.59 10.48 -5.69
N ALA A 103 13.60 9.72 -6.12
CA ALA A 103 12.83 10.01 -7.33
C ALA A 103 12.07 11.35 -7.20
N ILE A 104 11.50 11.64 -6.03
CA ILE A 104 10.85 12.93 -5.73
C ILE A 104 11.83 14.10 -5.84
N GLU A 105 13.04 13.97 -5.29
CA GLU A 105 14.06 15.00 -5.40
C GLU A 105 14.43 15.29 -6.86
N LEU A 106 14.69 14.25 -7.65
CA LEU A 106 15.03 14.37 -9.07
C LEU A 106 13.88 14.97 -9.88
N ALA A 107 12.63 14.55 -9.61
CA ALA A 107 11.45 15.08 -10.26
C ALA A 107 11.26 16.58 -9.97
N LYS A 108 11.49 17.02 -8.73
CA LYS A 108 11.49 18.46 -8.37
C LYS A 108 12.57 19.23 -9.09
N ALA A 109 13.77 18.66 -9.21
CA ALA A 109 14.90 19.29 -9.90
C ALA A 109 14.69 19.41 -11.44
N ALA A 110 13.88 18.54 -12.03
CA ALA A 110 13.53 18.58 -13.44
C ALA A 110 12.64 19.80 -13.82
N GLY A 111 12.09 20.51 -12.83
CA GLY A 111 11.31 21.72 -13.05
C GLY A 111 9.85 21.49 -13.44
N PRO A 112 9.14 22.54 -13.91
CA PRO A 112 7.67 22.56 -14.01
C PRO A 112 7.07 21.71 -15.15
N HIS A 113 7.84 20.99 -15.91
CA HIS A 113 7.38 20.08 -16.95
C HIS A 113 8.08 18.73 -16.90
N GLY A 114 8.65 18.41 -15.74
CA GLY A 114 9.36 17.16 -15.50
C GLY A 114 8.45 15.95 -15.80
N ARG A 115 9.01 14.96 -16.50
CA ARG A 115 8.34 13.70 -16.79
C ARG A 115 9.07 12.56 -16.11
N VAL A 116 8.32 11.73 -15.43
CA VAL A 116 8.83 10.58 -14.68
C VAL A 116 8.21 9.29 -15.24
N LEU A 117 9.02 8.26 -15.39
CA LEU A 117 8.58 6.93 -15.78
C LEU A 117 8.84 5.94 -14.63
N ASP A 118 7.79 5.31 -14.17
CA ASP A 118 7.83 4.21 -13.20
C ASP A 118 7.46 2.91 -13.92
N LEU A 119 8.47 2.09 -14.23
CA LEU A 119 8.32 0.80 -14.90
C LEU A 119 8.22 -0.33 -13.87
N CYS A 120 7.38 -1.33 -14.18
CA CYS A 120 7.02 -2.40 -13.26
C CYS A 120 6.39 -1.83 -11.98
N THR A 121 5.47 -0.89 -12.18
CA THR A 121 4.95 -0.02 -11.13
C THR A 121 4.14 -0.76 -10.04
N GLY A 122 3.62 -1.95 -10.34
CA GLY A 122 2.83 -2.75 -9.41
C GLY A 122 1.64 -1.97 -8.85
N SER A 123 1.63 -1.72 -7.54
CA SER A 123 0.61 -0.90 -6.86
C SER A 123 0.65 0.58 -7.24
N GLY A 124 1.70 1.03 -7.92
CA GLY A 124 1.96 2.44 -8.21
C GLY A 124 2.69 3.19 -7.10
N CYS A 125 3.19 2.51 -6.08
CA CYS A 125 3.65 3.13 -4.84
C CYS A 125 4.72 4.22 -5.05
N ILE A 126 5.73 3.97 -5.89
CA ILE A 126 6.81 4.94 -6.15
C ILE A 126 6.27 6.10 -6.99
N GLY A 127 5.69 5.80 -8.15
CA GLY A 127 5.23 6.85 -9.07
C GLY A 127 4.10 7.71 -8.50
N LEU A 128 3.20 7.13 -7.69
CA LEU A 128 2.16 7.90 -6.99
C LEU A 128 2.74 8.78 -5.88
N ALA A 129 3.77 8.31 -5.15
CA ALA A 129 4.50 9.14 -4.19
C ALA A 129 5.18 10.33 -4.90
N VAL A 130 5.81 10.09 -6.05
CA VAL A 130 6.37 11.18 -6.89
C VAL A 130 5.27 12.14 -7.33
N ALA A 131 4.15 11.64 -7.88
CA ALA A 131 3.04 12.49 -8.30
C ALA A 131 2.44 13.30 -7.15
N LYS A 132 2.45 12.80 -5.92
CA LYS A 132 1.95 13.50 -4.73
C LYS A 132 2.89 14.63 -4.30
N HIS A 133 4.18 14.37 -4.28
CA HIS A 133 5.17 15.26 -3.65
C HIS A 133 5.97 16.13 -4.62
N ALA A 134 5.91 15.85 -5.93
CA ALA A 134 6.47 16.69 -6.99
C ALA A 134 5.33 17.20 -7.89
N GLU A 135 4.61 18.23 -7.41
CA GLU A 135 3.31 18.68 -7.96
C GLU A 135 3.37 19.14 -9.42
N ASN A 136 4.52 19.60 -9.89
CA ASN A 136 4.70 20.15 -11.23
C ASN A 136 5.14 19.11 -12.29
N CYS A 137 5.26 17.83 -11.92
CA CYS A 137 5.64 16.77 -12.85
C CYS A 137 4.43 15.93 -13.29
N ARG A 138 4.62 15.22 -14.41
CA ARG A 138 3.71 14.18 -14.90
C ARG A 138 4.39 12.82 -14.78
N VAL A 139 3.64 11.83 -14.29
CA VAL A 139 4.16 10.49 -14.05
C VAL A 139 3.48 9.49 -14.96
N VAL A 140 4.26 8.71 -15.68
CA VAL A 140 3.80 7.53 -16.41
C VAL A 140 4.09 6.30 -15.57
N LEU A 141 3.06 5.51 -15.34
CA LEU A 141 3.09 4.28 -14.53
C LEU A 141 2.85 3.11 -15.47
N GLY A 142 3.86 2.30 -15.70
CA GLY A 142 3.83 1.19 -16.64
C GLY A 142 3.99 -0.16 -15.94
N ASP A 143 3.16 -1.12 -16.32
CA ASP A 143 3.31 -2.51 -15.88
C ASP A 143 2.84 -3.45 -17.01
N LEU A 144 3.34 -4.67 -17.03
CA LEU A 144 2.88 -5.69 -17.97
C LEU A 144 1.56 -6.33 -17.50
N SER A 145 1.34 -6.37 -16.20
CA SER A 145 0.18 -7.00 -15.58
C SER A 145 -1.02 -6.04 -15.56
N GLU A 146 -2.07 -6.36 -16.31
CA GLU A 146 -3.34 -5.61 -16.24
C GLU A 146 -4.00 -5.68 -14.85
N ASP A 147 -3.77 -6.75 -14.09
CA ASP A 147 -4.25 -6.88 -12.72
C ASP A 147 -3.56 -5.87 -11.80
N ALA A 148 -2.24 -5.72 -11.94
CA ALA A 148 -1.47 -4.70 -11.22
C ALA A 148 -1.93 -3.29 -11.62
N LEU A 149 -2.12 -3.04 -12.92
CA LEU A 149 -2.59 -1.73 -13.41
C LEU A 149 -4.00 -1.39 -12.92
N ARG A 150 -4.88 -2.37 -12.70
CA ARG A 150 -6.19 -2.12 -12.06
C ARG A 150 -6.01 -1.59 -10.63
N VAL A 151 -5.13 -2.22 -9.85
CA VAL A 151 -4.79 -1.75 -8.49
C VAL A 151 -4.16 -0.36 -8.54
N CYS A 152 -3.20 -0.14 -9.44
CA CYS A 152 -2.55 1.16 -9.61
C CYS A 152 -3.56 2.28 -9.96
N ARG A 153 -4.51 2.02 -10.89
CA ARG A 153 -5.58 2.98 -11.23
C ARG A 153 -6.49 3.28 -10.03
N GLN A 154 -6.81 2.27 -9.23
CA GLN A 154 -7.57 2.46 -7.99
C GLN A 154 -6.80 3.35 -7.02
N ASN A 155 -5.51 3.10 -6.81
CA ASN A 155 -4.64 3.88 -5.95
C ASN A 155 -4.49 5.33 -6.42
N ALA A 156 -4.36 5.56 -7.74
CA ALA A 156 -4.33 6.90 -8.31
C ALA A 156 -5.63 7.67 -8.05
N ARG A 157 -6.80 7.01 -8.15
CA ARG A 157 -8.12 7.62 -7.91
C ARG A 157 -8.30 7.97 -6.43
N GLN A 158 -8.07 7.03 -5.52
CA GLN A 158 -8.30 7.25 -4.09
C GLN A 158 -7.39 8.34 -3.51
N ASN A 159 -6.20 8.53 -4.11
CA ASN A 159 -5.26 9.58 -3.70
C ASN A 159 -5.41 10.89 -4.49
N GLY A 160 -6.39 10.99 -5.42
CA GLY A 160 -6.65 12.21 -6.20
C GLY A 160 -5.56 12.56 -7.21
N LEU A 161 -4.81 11.55 -7.71
CA LEU A 161 -3.63 11.74 -8.56
C LEU A 161 -3.87 11.48 -10.05
N THR A 162 -5.09 11.17 -10.47
CA THR A 162 -5.43 10.82 -11.87
C THR A 162 -5.09 11.90 -12.89
N ALA A 163 -5.19 13.16 -12.52
CA ALA A 163 -4.89 14.27 -13.44
C ALA A 163 -3.39 14.41 -13.77
N ARG A 164 -2.52 13.81 -12.95
CA ARG A 164 -1.05 13.91 -13.07
C ARG A 164 -0.39 12.59 -13.45
N THR A 165 -1.17 11.53 -13.57
CA THR A 165 -0.65 10.18 -13.85
C THR A 165 -1.25 9.64 -15.16
N THR A 166 -0.42 8.95 -15.91
CA THR A 166 -0.83 8.15 -17.09
C THR A 166 -0.48 6.70 -16.77
N ILE A 167 -1.47 5.82 -16.82
CA ILE A 167 -1.30 4.41 -16.43
C ILE A 167 -1.57 3.54 -17.64
N LEU A 168 -0.57 2.78 -18.08
CA LEU A 168 -0.64 2.01 -19.32
C LEU A 168 0.16 0.71 -19.26
N THR A 169 -0.20 -0.23 -20.12
CA THR A 169 0.50 -1.50 -20.26
C THR A 169 1.83 -1.27 -20.97
N VAL A 170 2.93 -1.69 -20.35
CA VAL A 170 4.29 -1.60 -20.91
C VAL A 170 5.03 -2.89 -20.61
N ASP A 171 5.64 -3.45 -21.65
CA ASP A 171 6.63 -4.51 -21.49
C ASP A 171 8.02 -3.86 -21.36
N ALA A 172 8.60 -3.93 -20.17
CA ALA A 172 9.92 -3.33 -19.90
C ALA A 172 11.09 -4.03 -20.64
N LEU A 173 10.85 -5.21 -21.22
CA LEU A 173 11.84 -5.95 -22.02
C LEU A 173 11.79 -5.60 -23.50
N GLN A 174 10.80 -4.82 -23.93
CA GLN A 174 10.67 -4.34 -25.31
C GLN A 174 11.12 -2.89 -25.42
N LEU A 175 11.57 -2.51 -26.61
CA LEU A 175 11.89 -1.12 -26.90
C LEU A 175 10.64 -0.25 -26.67
N PRO A 176 10.78 0.90 -25.97
CA PRO A 176 9.67 1.80 -25.75
C PRO A 176 9.10 2.28 -27.08
N THR A 177 7.80 2.34 -27.18
CA THR A 177 7.10 2.86 -28.34
C THR A 177 7.32 4.38 -28.41
N HIS A 178 7.47 4.92 -29.60
CA HIS A 178 7.79 6.34 -29.85
C HIS A 178 6.85 7.34 -29.19
N PHE A 179 5.63 6.93 -28.83
CA PHE A 179 4.66 7.83 -28.20
C PHE A 179 4.89 8.04 -26.69
N LEU A 180 5.76 7.29 -26.04
CA LEU A 180 6.09 7.53 -24.63
C LEU A 180 6.89 8.82 -24.43
N GLY A 181 7.72 9.21 -25.42
CA GLY A 181 8.58 10.40 -25.36
C GLY A 181 9.72 10.28 -24.36
N ASP A 182 10.36 11.41 -24.06
CA ASP A 182 11.52 11.49 -23.17
C ASP A 182 11.09 11.67 -21.72
N PHE A 183 11.91 11.15 -20.78
CA PHE A 183 11.72 11.27 -19.34
C PHE A 183 12.95 11.88 -18.70
N ASN A 184 12.73 12.59 -17.58
CA ASN A 184 13.78 13.19 -16.78
C ASN A 184 14.24 12.25 -15.65
N VAL A 185 13.34 11.37 -15.22
CA VAL A 185 13.53 10.38 -14.16
C VAL A 185 12.85 9.09 -14.52
#